data_e6d06b08847ffa3da8e0644d5b1b40d3
#
_entry.id   e6d06b08847ffa3da8e0644d5b1b40d3
#
_cell.length_a   1.000
_cell.length_b   1.000
_cell.length_c   1.000
_cell.angle_alpha   90.00
_cell.angle_beta   90.00
_cell.angle_gamma   90.00
#
_symmetry.space_group_name_H-M   'P 1'
#
loop_
_entity.id
_entity.type
_entity.pdbx_description
1 polymer ?
#
loop_
_entity_poly.entity_id
_entity_poly.type
_entity_poly.pdbx_seq_one_letter_code
_entity_poly.pdbx_strand_id
1 'polypeptide(L)'
;DSATGKADNDAVERAKQILERRINEMGLSEPLVQREGARRIIIELPGVKDPDEAIKRIGKTAVLEFKNDQGQTVMTGEDLKDAKEELGQNKQPLVAIELTDEGAKKFADLTSKNIGRRIAITLDGQELTNPVVQQAITGGRATISGSQSLEEARDLAILLRSGALPVKINVLEVRTVGPSLGQDSKDKS
;
A
#
# COMPACT_ATOMS: atom_id res chain seq x y z
N ASP A 1 20.46 -5.25 2.16
CA ASP A 1 21.63 -5.32 2.86
C ASP A 1 22.53 -4.11 2.70
N SER A 2 23.54 -4.04 3.51
CA SER A 2 24.35 -2.84 3.63
C SER A 2 25.52 -2.81 2.67
N ALA A 3 25.53 -3.66 1.69
CA ALA A 3 26.64 -3.70 0.73
C ALA A 3 26.86 -2.32 0.15
N THR A 4 25.82 -1.53 0.05
CA THR A 4 25.95 -0.17 -0.45
C THR A 4 25.20 0.74 0.51
N GLY A 5 25.92 1.31 1.47
CA GLY A 5 25.29 2.19 2.44
C GLY A 5 24.51 3.33 1.82
N LYS A 6 24.95 3.80 0.65
CA LYS A 6 24.25 4.86 -0.04
C LYS A 6 22.87 4.40 -0.51
N ALA A 7 22.78 3.19 -1.05
CA ALA A 7 21.49 2.66 -1.50
C ALA A 7 20.55 2.45 -0.32
N ASP A 8 21.08 1.94 0.79
CA ASP A 8 20.28 1.78 2.00
C ASP A 8 19.75 3.12 2.48
N ASN A 9 20.58 4.13 2.43
CA ASN A 9 20.20 5.47 2.87
C ASN A 9 19.06 6.02 2.02
N ASP A 10 19.16 5.88 0.70
CA ASP A 10 18.11 6.34 -0.19
C ASP A 10 16.83 5.55 0.02
N ALA A 11 16.94 4.25 0.25
CA ALA A 11 15.78 3.41 0.47
C ALA A 11 15.05 3.80 1.75
N VAL A 12 15.80 4.07 2.82
CA VAL A 12 15.20 4.48 4.08
C VAL A 12 14.51 5.83 3.95
N GLU A 13 15.13 6.75 3.22
CA GLU A 13 14.51 8.06 3.01
C GLU A 13 13.22 7.94 2.22
N ARG A 14 13.20 7.13 1.17
CA ARG A 14 11.98 6.92 0.43
C ARG A 14 10.92 6.22 1.25
N ALA A 15 11.32 5.26 2.08
CA ALA A 15 10.38 4.59 2.98
C ALA A 15 9.74 5.59 3.92
N LYS A 16 10.55 6.50 4.47
CA LYS A 16 10.04 7.55 5.35
C LYS A 16 8.98 8.38 4.65
N GLN A 17 9.26 8.82 3.43
CA GLN A 17 8.32 9.64 2.68
C GLN A 17 7.03 8.89 2.37
N ILE A 18 7.13 7.62 2.03
CA ILE A 18 5.95 6.82 1.75
C ILE A 18 5.12 6.65 3.02
N LEU A 19 5.76 6.38 4.13
CA LEU A 19 5.06 6.23 5.40
C LEU A 19 4.36 7.52 5.80
N GLU A 20 5.03 8.65 5.64
CA GLU A 20 4.42 9.94 5.91
C GLU A 20 3.16 10.15 5.08
N ARG A 21 3.26 9.82 3.80
CA ARG A 21 2.11 9.98 2.91
C ARG A 21 0.96 9.09 3.34
N ARG A 22 1.25 7.84 3.67
CA ARG A 22 0.21 6.92 4.13
C ARG A 22 -0.47 7.42 5.38
N ILE A 23 0.31 7.90 6.34
CA ILE A 23 -0.25 8.41 7.59
C ILE A 23 -1.14 9.61 7.33
N ASN A 24 -0.68 10.53 6.50
CA ASN A 24 -1.45 11.72 6.19
C ASN A 24 -2.76 11.37 5.50
N GLU A 25 -2.72 10.42 4.58
CA GLU A 25 -3.92 10.06 3.85
C GLU A 25 -4.90 9.25 4.69
N MET A 26 -4.43 8.59 5.73
CA MET A 26 -5.31 7.93 6.67
C MET A 26 -5.99 8.91 7.63
N GLY A 27 -5.61 10.18 7.57
CA GLY A 27 -6.27 11.19 8.38
C GLY A 27 -5.80 11.25 9.81
N LEU A 28 -4.65 10.67 10.12
CA LEU A 28 -4.10 10.72 11.46
C LEU A 28 -3.50 12.11 11.71
N SER A 29 -3.82 12.67 12.86
CA SER A 29 -3.45 14.06 13.17
C SER A 29 -2.01 14.18 13.59
N GLU A 30 -1.34 15.15 13.02
CA GLU A 30 -0.03 15.59 13.49
C GLU A 30 0.92 14.43 13.75
N PRO A 31 1.10 13.55 12.76
CA PRO A 31 2.04 12.47 12.96
C PRO A 31 3.46 13.00 12.95
N LEU A 32 4.32 12.33 13.68
CA LEU A 32 5.74 12.62 13.63
C LEU A 32 6.44 11.44 12.98
N VAL A 33 7.16 11.68 11.90
CA VAL A 33 7.92 10.65 11.21
C VAL A 33 9.33 11.18 11.01
N GLN A 34 10.29 10.52 11.65
CA GLN A 34 11.68 10.96 11.62
C GLN A 34 12.60 9.78 11.40
N ARG A 35 13.70 10.04 10.73
CA ARG A 35 14.76 9.06 10.65
C ARG A 35 15.63 9.16 11.90
N GLU A 36 16.02 7.99 12.38
CA GLU A 36 16.98 7.91 13.45
C GLU A 36 18.12 7.01 13.00
N GLY A 37 19.25 7.61 12.71
CA GLY A 37 20.37 6.86 12.18
C GLY A 37 20.12 6.44 10.73
N ALA A 38 20.80 5.40 10.31
CA ALA A 38 20.78 4.98 8.91
C ALA A 38 19.64 4.03 8.58
N ARG A 39 19.06 3.37 9.59
CA ARG A 39 18.12 2.28 9.33
C ARG A 39 16.83 2.33 10.13
N ARG A 40 16.64 3.35 10.93
CA ARG A 40 15.47 3.45 11.78
C ARG A 40 14.59 4.60 11.40
N ILE A 41 13.31 4.38 11.56
CA ILE A 41 12.31 5.42 11.39
C ILE A 41 11.46 5.43 12.64
N ILE A 42 11.32 6.58 13.25
CA ILE A 42 10.49 6.77 14.42
C ILE A 42 9.19 7.38 13.97
N ILE A 43 8.09 6.73 14.34
CA ILE A 43 6.76 7.20 14.02
C ILE A 43 6.00 7.41 15.31
N GLU A 44 5.49 8.62 15.50
CA GLU A 44 4.64 8.95 16.64
C GLU A 44 3.27 9.33 16.13
N LEU A 45 2.26 8.70 16.70
CA LEU A 45 0.88 8.89 16.30
C LEU A 45 0.06 9.31 17.51
N PRO A 46 0.14 10.59 17.89
CA PRO A 46 -0.58 11.03 19.09
C PRO A 46 -2.08 10.91 18.92
N GLY A 47 -2.73 10.45 19.96
CA GLY A 47 -4.18 10.31 19.95
C GLY A 47 -4.71 9.06 19.28
N VAL A 48 -3.85 8.21 18.76
CA VAL A 48 -4.27 6.96 18.14
C VAL A 48 -4.49 5.91 19.23
N LYS A 49 -5.65 5.27 19.21
CA LYS A 49 -6.01 4.32 20.24
C LYS A 49 -5.19 3.04 20.16
N ASP A 50 -4.90 2.61 18.94
CA ASP A 50 -4.19 1.37 18.73
C ASP A 50 -3.04 1.62 17.75
N PRO A 51 -1.89 2.11 18.26
CA PRO A 51 -0.77 2.39 17.38
C PRO A 51 -0.18 1.13 16.74
N ASP A 52 -0.30 -0.03 17.40
CA ASP A 52 0.16 -1.28 16.80
C ASP A 52 -0.56 -1.57 15.51
N GLU A 53 -1.87 -1.48 15.54
CA GLU A 53 -2.66 -1.77 14.36
C GLU A 53 -2.41 -0.74 13.27
N ALA A 54 -2.30 0.53 13.65
CA ALA A 54 -2.03 1.59 12.69
C ALA A 54 -0.72 1.34 11.98
N ILE A 55 0.31 0.95 12.73
CA ILE A 55 1.62 0.71 12.14
C ILE A 55 1.60 -0.51 11.24
N LYS A 56 0.84 -1.54 11.61
CA LYS A 56 0.69 -2.70 10.73
C LYS A 56 0.05 -2.32 9.40
N ARG A 57 -0.91 -1.42 9.45
CA ARG A 57 -1.60 -1.01 8.23
C ARG A 57 -0.72 -0.17 7.32
N ILE A 58 0.04 0.76 7.88
CA ILE A 58 0.87 1.65 7.08
C ILE A 58 2.22 1.05 6.72
N GLY A 59 2.67 0.05 7.46
CA GLY A 59 3.99 -0.52 7.28
C GLY A 59 4.08 -1.65 6.27
N LYS A 60 2.98 -1.98 5.60
CA LYS A 60 3.00 -3.04 4.60
C LYS A 60 3.84 -2.64 3.40
N THR A 61 4.59 -3.59 2.88
CA THR A 61 5.40 -3.34 1.70
C THR A 61 4.52 -2.94 0.52
N ALA A 62 3.38 -3.61 0.37
CA ALA A 62 2.37 -3.28 -0.64
C ALA A 62 2.91 -3.36 -2.05
N VAL A 63 3.60 -4.45 -2.36
CA VAL A 63 4.10 -4.71 -3.72
C VAL A 63 2.96 -5.28 -4.54
N LEU A 64 2.44 -4.49 -5.45
CA LEU A 64 1.34 -4.88 -6.32
C LEU A 64 1.91 -5.46 -7.61
N GLU A 65 1.38 -6.62 -8.02
CA GLU A 65 1.81 -7.27 -9.25
C GLU A 65 0.60 -7.76 -10.03
N PHE A 66 0.66 -7.58 -11.34
CA PHE A 66 -0.33 -8.13 -12.27
C PHE A 66 0.35 -9.28 -13.01
N LYS A 67 -0.20 -10.48 -12.86
CA LYS A 67 0.40 -11.68 -13.44
C LYS A 67 -0.52 -12.28 -14.49
N ASN A 68 0.08 -12.78 -15.56
CA ASN A 68 -0.69 -13.49 -16.57
C ASN A 68 -1.02 -14.90 -16.09
N ASP A 69 -1.68 -15.69 -16.91
CA ASP A 69 -2.09 -17.03 -16.50
C ASP A 69 -0.91 -17.98 -16.37
N GLN A 70 0.26 -17.58 -16.78
CA GLN A 70 1.49 -18.37 -16.61
C GLN A 70 2.25 -17.96 -15.36
N GLY A 71 1.73 -17.01 -14.60
CA GLY A 71 2.37 -16.57 -13.37
C GLY A 71 3.47 -15.53 -13.56
N GLN A 72 3.59 -15.00 -14.77
CA GLN A 72 4.61 -13.99 -15.04
C GLN A 72 4.09 -12.61 -14.67
N THR A 73 4.93 -11.83 -13.98
CA THR A 73 4.58 -10.46 -13.62
C THR A 73 4.77 -9.57 -14.83
N VAL A 74 3.66 -8.94 -15.24
CA VAL A 74 3.66 -8.07 -16.42
C VAL A 74 3.62 -6.61 -16.03
N MET A 75 2.94 -6.29 -14.92
CA MET A 75 2.83 -4.93 -14.43
C MET A 75 3.01 -4.92 -12.93
N THR A 76 3.39 -3.78 -12.41
CA THR A 76 3.57 -3.59 -10.96
C THR A 76 2.84 -2.33 -10.53
N GLY A 77 2.90 -2.05 -9.24
CA GLY A 77 2.29 -0.84 -8.70
C GLY A 77 2.91 0.45 -9.20
N GLU A 78 4.10 0.36 -9.78
CA GLU A 78 4.72 1.55 -10.36
C GLU A 78 3.97 2.05 -11.60
N ASP A 79 3.16 1.19 -12.18
CA ASP A 79 2.35 1.58 -13.33
C ASP A 79 1.04 2.24 -12.94
N LEU A 80 0.80 2.42 -11.65
CA LEU A 80 -0.40 3.08 -11.15
C LEU A 80 -0.17 4.58 -11.02
N LYS A 81 -1.14 5.33 -11.51
CA LYS A 81 -1.15 6.78 -11.34
C LYS A 81 -1.98 7.18 -10.13
N ASP A 82 -3.06 6.45 -9.86
CA ASP A 82 -3.96 6.76 -8.76
C ASP A 82 -4.75 5.53 -8.37
N ALA A 83 -5.28 5.54 -7.17
CA ALA A 83 -6.14 4.48 -6.69
C ALA A 83 -7.14 5.09 -5.70
N LYS A 84 -8.38 4.61 -5.76
CA LYS A 84 -9.48 5.17 -4.98
C LYS A 84 -10.46 4.10 -4.61
N GLU A 85 -10.98 4.17 -3.40
CA GLU A 85 -12.03 3.26 -3.02
C GLU A 85 -13.35 3.67 -3.67
N GLU A 86 -14.15 2.68 -4.06
CA GLU A 86 -15.44 2.90 -4.68
C GLU A 86 -16.40 1.79 -4.31
N LEU A 87 -17.68 2.05 -4.49
CA LEU A 87 -18.71 1.02 -4.39
C LEU A 87 -19.09 0.58 -5.79
N GLY A 88 -19.08 -0.71 -6.03
CA GLY A 88 -19.48 -1.25 -7.31
C GLY A 88 -21.00 -1.30 -7.47
N GLN A 89 -21.42 -1.99 -8.51
CA GLN A 89 -22.84 -2.02 -8.87
C GLN A 89 -23.72 -2.61 -7.77
N ASN A 90 -23.22 -3.61 -7.10
CA ASN A 90 -23.96 -4.24 -6.00
C ASN A 90 -23.53 -3.70 -4.66
N LYS A 91 -23.00 -2.48 -4.64
CA LYS A 91 -22.49 -1.84 -3.44
C LYS A 91 -21.34 -2.59 -2.80
N GLN A 92 -20.68 -3.46 -3.55
CA GLN A 92 -19.50 -4.13 -3.05
C GLN A 92 -18.32 -3.15 -3.07
N PRO A 93 -17.49 -3.18 -2.03
CA PRO A 93 -16.32 -2.31 -2.00
C PRO A 93 -15.28 -2.76 -3.02
N LEU A 94 -14.69 -1.80 -3.69
CA LEU A 94 -13.61 -2.11 -4.62
C LEU A 94 -12.66 -0.91 -4.70
N VAL A 95 -11.52 -1.14 -5.33
CA VAL A 95 -10.55 -0.09 -5.55
C VAL A 95 -10.47 0.18 -7.04
N ALA A 96 -10.77 1.40 -7.42
CA ALA A 96 -10.62 1.83 -8.81
C ALA A 96 -9.20 2.35 -8.99
N ILE A 97 -8.51 1.83 -10.00
CA ILE A 97 -7.14 2.24 -10.26
C ILE A 97 -7.07 2.93 -11.61
N GLU A 98 -6.18 3.91 -11.66
CA GLU A 98 -5.86 4.61 -12.88
C GLU A 98 -4.39 4.36 -13.19
N LEU A 99 -4.10 4.02 -14.43
CA LEU A 99 -2.75 3.65 -14.82
C LEU A 99 -2.02 4.83 -15.46
N THR A 100 -0.69 4.81 -15.37
CA THR A 100 0.11 5.75 -16.14
C THR A 100 -0.01 5.44 -17.62
N ASP A 101 0.50 6.33 -18.46
CA ASP A 101 0.44 6.10 -19.91
C ASP A 101 1.14 4.79 -20.27
N GLU A 102 2.29 4.53 -19.67
CA GLU A 102 3.01 3.28 -19.91
C GLU A 102 2.24 2.09 -19.37
N GLY A 103 1.68 2.26 -18.16
CA GLY A 103 0.89 1.20 -17.57
C GLY A 103 -0.33 0.87 -18.39
N ALA A 104 -0.96 1.89 -18.96
CA ALA A 104 -2.13 1.68 -19.83
C ALA A 104 -1.76 0.86 -21.05
N LYS A 105 -0.60 1.11 -21.63
CA LYS A 105 -0.13 0.34 -22.78
C LYS A 105 0.15 -1.10 -22.40
N LYS A 106 0.82 -1.30 -21.27
CA LYS A 106 1.11 -2.65 -20.78
C LYS A 106 -0.18 -3.42 -20.49
N PHE A 107 -1.15 -2.75 -19.89
CA PHE A 107 -2.40 -3.39 -19.54
C PHE A 107 -3.23 -3.71 -20.78
N ALA A 108 -3.24 -2.81 -21.75
CA ALA A 108 -3.93 -3.07 -23.01
C ALA A 108 -3.32 -4.30 -23.71
N ASP A 109 -2.00 -4.37 -23.73
CA ASP A 109 -1.32 -5.51 -24.30
C ASP A 109 -1.61 -6.78 -23.51
N LEU A 110 -1.52 -6.70 -22.20
CA LEU A 110 -1.78 -7.85 -21.33
C LEU A 110 -3.19 -8.38 -21.53
N THR A 111 -4.18 -7.50 -21.51
CA THR A 111 -5.56 -7.93 -21.65
C THR A 111 -5.85 -8.45 -23.05
N SER A 112 -5.31 -7.80 -24.09
CA SER A 112 -5.58 -8.25 -25.45
C SER A 112 -5.00 -9.64 -25.72
N LYS A 113 -3.87 -9.96 -25.09
CA LYS A 113 -3.25 -11.27 -25.29
C LYS A 113 -3.84 -12.36 -24.42
N ASN A 114 -4.67 -12.02 -23.46
CA ASN A 114 -5.18 -12.98 -22.48
C ASN A 114 -6.69 -12.99 -22.42
N ILE A 115 -7.34 -12.65 -23.50
CA ILE A 115 -8.81 -12.71 -23.56
C ILE A 115 -9.24 -14.15 -23.31
N GLY A 116 -10.19 -14.33 -22.40
CA GLY A 116 -10.65 -15.64 -21.99
C GLY A 116 -9.78 -16.30 -20.93
N ARG A 117 -8.71 -15.66 -20.54
CA ARG A 117 -7.80 -16.17 -19.53
C ARG A 117 -7.86 -15.29 -18.30
N ARG A 118 -7.25 -15.77 -17.21
CA ARG A 118 -7.27 -15.05 -15.96
C ARG A 118 -6.02 -14.23 -15.78
N ILE A 119 -6.20 -13.08 -15.15
CA ILE A 119 -5.08 -12.23 -14.72
C ILE A 119 -5.14 -12.18 -13.21
N ALA A 120 -4.05 -12.59 -12.55
CA ALA A 120 -3.98 -12.56 -11.11
C ALA A 120 -3.40 -11.21 -10.67
N ILE A 121 -4.07 -10.57 -9.73
CA ILE A 121 -3.58 -9.34 -9.13
C ILE A 121 -3.20 -9.67 -7.70
N THR A 122 -1.91 -9.53 -7.38
CA THR A 122 -1.40 -9.91 -6.08
C THR A 122 -0.83 -8.71 -5.34
N LEU A 123 -0.91 -8.77 -4.03
CA LEU A 123 -0.30 -7.76 -3.16
C LEU A 123 0.59 -8.50 -2.17
N ASP A 124 1.88 -8.18 -2.19
CA ASP A 124 2.88 -8.85 -1.35
C ASP A 124 2.80 -10.37 -1.50
N GLY A 125 2.54 -10.82 -2.71
CA GLY A 125 2.46 -12.25 -3.02
C GLY A 125 1.12 -12.88 -2.74
N GLN A 126 0.18 -12.16 -2.15
CA GLN A 126 -1.16 -12.69 -1.88
C GLN A 126 -2.12 -12.26 -2.98
N GLU A 127 -2.85 -13.22 -3.51
CA GLU A 127 -3.80 -12.92 -4.56
C GLU A 127 -4.98 -12.13 -4.02
N LEU A 128 -5.22 -10.96 -4.61
CA LEU A 128 -6.36 -10.14 -4.27
C LEU A 128 -7.58 -10.51 -5.11
N THR A 129 -7.35 -10.69 -6.40
CA THR A 129 -8.43 -11.00 -7.32
C THR A 129 -7.83 -11.69 -8.53
N ASN A 130 -8.68 -12.38 -9.27
CA ASN A 130 -8.21 -13.22 -10.39
C ASN A 130 -9.28 -13.26 -11.48
N PRO A 131 -9.59 -12.08 -12.06
CA PRO A 131 -10.68 -12.00 -13.03
C PRO A 131 -10.33 -12.62 -14.37
N VAL A 132 -11.37 -13.05 -15.07
CA VAL A 132 -11.23 -13.49 -16.45
C VAL A 132 -11.30 -12.27 -17.34
N VAL A 133 -10.37 -12.16 -18.27
CA VAL A 133 -10.34 -11.05 -19.22
C VAL A 133 -11.41 -11.29 -20.27
N GLN A 134 -12.35 -10.39 -20.41
CA GLN A 134 -13.41 -10.51 -21.38
C GLN A 134 -13.12 -9.77 -22.67
N GLN A 135 -12.36 -8.71 -22.58
CA GLN A 135 -11.96 -7.93 -23.75
C GLN A 135 -10.74 -7.10 -23.40
N ALA A 136 -10.09 -6.59 -24.42
CA ALA A 136 -8.94 -5.72 -24.21
C ALA A 136 -9.39 -4.44 -23.50
N ILE A 137 -8.60 -4.01 -22.52
CA ILE A 137 -8.89 -2.81 -21.75
C ILE A 137 -7.85 -1.76 -22.11
N THR A 138 -8.29 -0.75 -22.83
CA THR A 138 -7.38 0.26 -23.38
C THR A 138 -7.52 1.63 -22.71
N GLY A 139 -8.47 1.77 -21.79
CA GLY A 139 -8.74 3.07 -21.18
C GLY A 139 -7.82 3.47 -20.04
N GLY A 140 -6.92 2.59 -19.65
CA GLY A 140 -6.01 2.90 -18.56
C GLY A 140 -6.65 2.88 -17.19
N ARG A 141 -7.78 2.22 -17.05
CA ARG A 141 -8.50 2.12 -15.77
C ARG A 141 -8.93 0.68 -15.54
N ALA A 142 -8.92 0.31 -14.27
CA ALA A 142 -9.34 -1.03 -13.87
C ALA A 142 -9.87 -0.96 -12.45
N THR A 143 -10.43 -2.07 -11.99
CA THR A 143 -10.90 -2.15 -10.61
C THR A 143 -10.34 -3.42 -9.97
N ILE A 144 -10.08 -3.32 -8.68
CA ILE A 144 -9.62 -4.46 -7.88
C ILE A 144 -10.74 -4.76 -6.89
N SER A 145 -11.36 -5.92 -7.05
CA SER A 145 -12.41 -6.35 -6.14
C SER A 145 -11.81 -7.21 -5.03
N GLY A 146 -12.66 -7.65 -4.11
CA GLY A 146 -12.24 -8.55 -3.05
C GLY A 146 -12.15 -7.91 -1.68
N SER A 147 -12.30 -6.59 -1.58
CA SER A 147 -12.34 -5.95 -0.28
C SER A 147 -13.66 -6.27 0.41
N GLN A 148 -13.60 -6.46 1.72
CA GLN A 148 -14.79 -6.84 2.49
C GLN A 148 -15.55 -5.64 3.04
N SER A 149 -14.92 -4.48 3.06
CA SER A 149 -15.56 -3.27 3.52
C SER A 149 -14.99 -2.08 2.76
N LEU A 150 -15.73 -0.97 2.79
CA LEU A 150 -15.24 0.25 2.15
C LEU A 150 -13.98 0.75 2.85
N GLU A 151 -13.89 0.53 4.14
CA GLU A 151 -12.72 0.90 4.90
C GLU A 151 -11.49 0.11 4.46
N GLU A 152 -11.67 -1.19 4.24
CA GLU A 152 -10.59 -2.03 3.74
C GLU A 152 -10.16 -1.60 2.35
N ALA A 153 -11.12 -1.27 1.50
CA ALA A 153 -10.82 -0.77 0.16
C ALA A 153 -10.07 0.55 0.22
N ARG A 154 -10.44 1.41 1.16
CA ARG A 154 -9.75 2.67 1.34
C ARG A 154 -8.31 2.47 1.77
N ASP A 155 -8.08 1.58 2.72
CA ASP A 155 -6.71 1.29 3.15
C ASP A 155 -5.88 0.78 1.99
N LEU A 156 -6.44 -0.13 1.22
CA LEU A 156 -5.74 -0.67 0.07
C LEU A 156 -5.44 0.43 -0.95
N ALA A 157 -6.40 1.31 -1.19
CA ALA A 157 -6.20 2.41 -2.13
C ALA A 157 -5.05 3.32 -1.67
N ILE A 158 -5.00 3.60 -0.37
CA ILE A 158 -3.93 4.43 0.17
C ILE A 158 -2.57 3.76 -0.03
N LEU A 159 -2.50 2.46 0.24
CA LEU A 159 -1.25 1.73 0.06
C LEU A 159 -0.79 1.76 -1.40
N LEU A 160 -1.72 1.52 -2.31
CA LEU A 160 -1.39 1.49 -3.73
C LEU A 160 -1.01 2.87 -4.25
N ARG A 161 -1.70 3.90 -3.79
CA ARG A 161 -1.46 5.26 -4.24
C ARG A 161 -0.12 5.78 -3.75
N SER A 162 0.27 5.42 -2.53
CA SER A 162 1.53 5.87 -1.95
C SER A 162 2.72 5.10 -2.49
N GLY A 163 2.49 3.91 -3.03
CA GLY A 163 3.56 3.11 -3.60
C GLY A 163 4.12 2.07 -2.64
N ALA A 164 4.86 1.13 -3.20
CA ALA A 164 5.46 0.06 -2.42
C ALA A 164 6.66 0.58 -1.64
N LEU A 165 6.83 0.07 -0.42
CA LEU A 165 8.02 0.39 0.35
C LEU A 165 9.24 -0.27 -0.29
N PRO A 166 10.34 0.46 -0.41
CA PRO A 166 11.54 -0.12 -1.03
C PRO A 166 12.25 -1.15 -0.15
N VAL A 167 11.91 -1.18 1.14
CA VAL A 167 12.51 -2.11 2.08
C VAL A 167 11.43 -2.63 3.01
N LYS A 168 11.65 -3.82 3.55
CA LYS A 168 10.74 -4.39 4.51
C LYS A 168 10.94 -3.72 5.86
N ILE A 169 9.83 -3.39 6.50
CA ILE A 169 9.84 -2.70 7.79
C ILE A 169 9.59 -3.72 8.90
N ASN A 170 10.44 -3.71 9.90
CA ASN A 170 10.25 -4.50 11.10
C ASN A 170 9.95 -3.57 12.26
N VAL A 171 8.91 -3.87 13.01
CA VAL A 171 8.53 -3.06 14.15
C VAL A 171 9.39 -3.51 15.33
N LEU A 172 10.25 -2.61 15.81
CA LEU A 172 11.13 -2.93 16.93
C LEU A 172 10.47 -2.61 18.26
N GLU A 173 9.70 -1.53 18.29
CA GLU A 173 9.16 -1.06 19.56
C GLU A 173 7.94 -0.21 19.28
N VAL A 174 6.89 -0.40 20.08
CA VAL A 174 5.70 0.43 20.00
C VAL A 174 5.49 1.06 21.35
N ARG A 175 5.40 2.39 21.35
CA ARG A 175 5.15 3.15 22.56
C ARG A 175 3.88 3.95 22.41
N THR A 176 3.15 4.04 23.48
CA THR A 176 1.99 4.91 23.52
C THR A 176 2.44 6.25 24.09
N VAL A 177 2.39 7.25 23.26
CA VAL A 177 2.73 8.62 23.68
C VAL A 177 1.47 9.43 23.63
N GLY A 178 1.10 10.03 24.71
CA GLY A 178 -0.09 10.80 24.71
C GLY A 178 -0.12 11.81 25.81
N PRO A 179 -1.22 12.54 25.89
CA PRO A 179 -1.36 13.50 26.99
C PRO A 179 -1.47 12.85 28.35
N SER A 180 -1.46 11.53 28.38
CA SER A 180 -1.67 10.77 29.60
C SER A 180 -0.38 10.36 30.28
N LEU A 181 0.68 11.10 30.09
CA LEU A 181 1.93 10.76 30.75
C LEU A 181 1.77 10.69 32.26
N GLY A 182 0.98 11.58 32.81
CA GLY A 182 0.69 11.52 34.22
C GLY A 182 -0.04 10.27 34.60
N GLN A 183 -0.89 9.79 33.71
CA GLN A 183 -1.61 8.55 33.99
C GLN A 183 -0.69 7.36 33.99
N ASP A 184 0.26 7.37 33.10
CA ASP A 184 1.24 6.28 33.08
C ASP A 184 1.93 6.16 34.41
N SER A 185 2.27 7.29 34.98
CA SER A 185 2.88 7.27 36.31
C SER A 185 1.94 6.67 37.33
N LYS A 186 0.67 6.96 37.20
CA LYS A 186 -0.31 6.40 38.13
C LYS A 186 -0.40 4.90 37.99
N ASP A 187 -0.38 4.43 36.75
CA ASP A 187 -0.50 3.01 36.51
C ASP A 187 0.58 2.22 37.22
N LYS A 188 1.72 2.84 37.39
CA LYS A 188 2.81 2.17 38.06
C LYS A 188 2.61 2.02 39.55
N SER A 189 1.85 2.87 40.13
CA SER A 189 1.68 2.87 41.60
C SER A 189 0.61 1.93 42.07
#